data_92e60fd7763cca166d3fd1d47030d6f9
#
_entry.id   92e60fd7763cca166d3fd1d47030d6f9
#
_cell.length_a   1.000
_cell.length_b   1.000
_cell.length_c   1.000
_cell.angle_alpha   90.00
_cell.angle_beta   90.00
_cell.angle_gamma   90.00
#
_symmetry.space_group_name_H-M   'P 1'
#
loop_
_entity.id
_entity.type
_entity.pdbx_description
1 polymer ?
#
loop_
_entity_poly.entity_id
_entity_poly.type
_entity_poly.pdbx_seq_one_letter_code
_entity_poly.pdbx_strand_id
1 'polypeptide(L)'
;MKRRAIAALVVGATTIALGSAVWVGVASAQSTGKARQYVVLSEQGASQASVRAAVRKAGGRVLRINTRIGLLTVLSKNPNFVRTATATKAIRSVGRNRPFGRSFSARHKRLDLAQLDRALGSSPAPGAAAGAAGGHEGDRSDDQDEGRGSEPFAPLQWDMGMINATPDGSYDEQKGDSRVLVGVIDSGVDGNHPDIAPNFSRELSRNFTVDIPGLDDGCGATPAPCVDPADVDGDALDGHGTHVAGTIGAAINGLGMAGVAPKVTLVNLRAMQDSGFFFLQTTLDAMTYAADNGIDVVNMSYFTDPWLYNCRANPADSPAEQEEQALIIDATQRAADYARAHGVTLVSALGNDATDLGNPTIDDISPDFPGGTERTRTIDNSCIDVPAETDGVISVSSIGPSGAKSDFSNYGVEQTDLSAPGGFFRDNFGTDRFRVSENMILSTYPESVALASGKLNADGTPNDPDVLQDCKDGVCAYYQYIQGTSMASPHVAGVAALIVSEFGSKRHGKGITMDPIDVERILKDTATKTACPSPPLVDYTVIGRPESWNALCVGTPEFNGFYGSGIVDALAAVSAEEDHRGHDGEGH
;
A
#
# COMPACT_ATOMS: atom_id res chain seq x y z
N MET A 1 -51.52 -19.94 -52.92
CA MET A 1 -51.81 -19.67 -54.34
C MET A 1 -50.50 -19.30 -55.04
N LYS A 2 -50.21 -20.10 -56.09
CA LYS A 2 -49.30 -19.86 -57.23
C LYS A 2 -47.83 -19.54 -56.90
N ARG A 3 -46.89 -20.47 -56.95
CA ARG A 3 -46.19 -21.14 -58.06
C ARG A 3 -45.81 -20.19 -59.21
N ARG A 4 -44.45 -20.07 -59.50
CA ARG A 4 -43.84 -20.47 -60.76
C ARG A 4 -42.32 -20.40 -60.71
N ALA A 5 -41.73 -21.50 -61.12
CA ALA A 5 -40.34 -21.72 -61.50
C ALA A 5 -40.19 -21.49 -63.02
N ILE A 6 -38.98 -21.32 -63.54
CA ILE A 6 -38.46 -21.66 -64.87
C ILE A 6 -36.93 -21.27 -64.79
N ALA A 7 -35.98 -22.11 -64.84
CA ALA A 7 -35.47 -23.08 -65.81
C ALA A 7 -34.25 -22.51 -66.60
N ALA A 8 -33.24 -23.32 -66.62
CA ALA A 8 -31.87 -23.23 -67.09
C ALA A 8 -31.70 -22.88 -68.57
N LEU A 9 -30.49 -22.37 -68.90
CA LEU A 9 -29.84 -22.72 -70.16
C LEU A 9 -28.31 -22.78 -69.99
N VAL A 10 -27.75 -23.94 -70.40
CA VAL A 10 -26.32 -24.25 -70.53
C VAL A 10 -25.89 -23.84 -71.93
N VAL A 11 -24.77 -23.13 -72.12
CA VAL A 11 -23.98 -23.14 -73.31
C VAL A 11 -22.50 -23.17 -72.92
N GLY A 12 -21.85 -24.24 -73.31
CA GLY A 12 -20.40 -24.39 -73.18
C GLY A 12 -19.65 -23.72 -74.37
N ALA A 13 -18.49 -23.28 -74.07
CA ALA A 13 -17.43 -23.05 -75.03
C ALA A 13 -16.05 -23.22 -74.41
N THR A 14 -15.37 -24.23 -74.80
CA THR A 14 -13.96 -24.54 -74.55
C THR A 14 -13.06 -23.57 -75.34
N THR A 15 -12.10 -22.94 -74.68
CA THR A 15 -10.87 -22.46 -75.37
C THR A 15 -9.67 -22.55 -74.38
N ILE A 16 -8.65 -23.13 -74.93
CA ILE A 16 -7.31 -23.32 -74.37
C ILE A 16 -6.56 -21.99 -74.47
N ALA A 17 -5.82 -21.60 -73.46
CA ALA A 17 -4.56 -20.86 -73.64
C ALA A 17 -3.77 -20.64 -72.31
N LEU A 18 -2.57 -21.13 -72.34
CA LEU A 18 -1.29 -20.55 -71.97
C LEU A 18 -1.15 -19.90 -70.56
N GLY A 19 -0.28 -20.51 -69.79
CA GLY A 19 0.17 -20.13 -68.50
C GLY A 19 0.88 -18.78 -68.42
N SER A 20 0.56 -18.07 -67.36
CA SER A 20 1.43 -17.08 -66.74
C SER A 20 1.23 -17.24 -65.25
N ALA A 21 2.22 -17.82 -64.58
CA ALA A 21 2.24 -17.93 -63.13
C ALA A 21 2.41 -16.53 -62.53
N VAL A 22 1.31 -15.89 -62.18
CA VAL A 22 1.32 -14.72 -61.32
C VAL A 22 1.41 -15.25 -59.87
N TRP A 23 2.57 -15.10 -59.26
CA TRP A 23 2.72 -15.23 -57.84
C TRP A 23 1.90 -14.12 -57.17
N VAL A 24 0.66 -14.42 -56.79
CA VAL A 24 -0.10 -13.61 -55.88
C VAL A 24 0.51 -13.88 -54.50
N GLY A 25 1.37 -12.97 -54.07
CA GLY A 25 1.81 -12.92 -52.71
C GLY A 25 0.56 -12.77 -51.85
N VAL A 26 0.21 -13.81 -51.12
CA VAL A 26 -0.78 -13.72 -50.04
C VAL A 26 -0.17 -12.81 -48.97
N ALA A 27 -0.43 -11.52 -49.09
CA ALA A 27 -0.30 -10.62 -47.97
C ALA A 27 -1.31 -11.12 -46.95
N SER A 28 -0.83 -11.86 -45.97
CA SER A 28 -1.60 -12.17 -44.76
C SER A 28 -2.04 -10.83 -44.18
N ALA A 29 -3.30 -10.50 -44.36
CA ALA A 29 -3.93 -9.40 -43.67
C ALA A 29 -3.76 -9.69 -42.16
N GLN A 30 -2.76 -9.07 -41.55
CA GLN A 30 -2.65 -9.04 -40.10
C GLN A 30 -3.95 -8.40 -39.61
N SER A 31 -4.80 -9.18 -38.98
CA SER A 31 -5.95 -8.64 -38.26
C SER A 31 -5.39 -7.59 -37.31
N THR A 32 -5.69 -6.33 -37.54
CA THR A 32 -5.29 -5.23 -36.68
C THR A 32 -6.08 -5.36 -35.38
N GLY A 33 -5.57 -6.14 -34.44
CA GLY A 33 -6.15 -6.31 -33.12
C GLY A 33 -6.24 -4.95 -32.41
N LYS A 34 -7.17 -4.83 -31.47
CA LYS A 34 -7.22 -3.68 -30.55
C LYS A 34 -5.86 -3.56 -29.86
N ALA A 35 -5.31 -2.36 -29.79
CA ALA A 35 -4.06 -2.11 -29.08
C ALA A 35 -4.21 -2.49 -27.61
N ARG A 36 -3.23 -3.20 -27.06
CA ARG A 36 -3.19 -3.63 -25.67
C ARG A 36 -1.87 -3.23 -25.04
N GLN A 37 -1.90 -2.89 -23.76
CA GLN A 37 -0.70 -2.67 -22.99
C GLN A 37 -0.23 -3.97 -22.34
N TYR A 38 1.08 -4.09 -22.19
CA TYR A 38 1.77 -5.21 -21.57
C TYR A 38 2.86 -4.69 -20.66
N VAL A 39 3.12 -5.39 -19.58
CA VAL A 39 4.33 -5.26 -18.77
C VAL A 39 5.31 -6.33 -19.22
N VAL A 40 6.55 -5.96 -19.41
CA VAL A 40 7.63 -6.83 -19.88
C VAL A 40 8.78 -6.74 -18.89
N LEU A 41 9.18 -7.88 -18.33
CA LEU A 41 10.37 -7.98 -17.49
C LEU A 41 11.53 -8.55 -18.34
N SER A 42 12.64 -7.84 -18.37
CA SER A 42 13.84 -8.28 -19.09
C SER A 42 14.54 -9.43 -18.35
N GLU A 43 15.29 -10.23 -19.08
CA GLU A 43 16.25 -11.15 -18.45
C GLU A 43 17.33 -10.36 -17.73
N GLN A 44 17.80 -10.88 -16.59
CA GLN A 44 18.84 -10.22 -15.78
C GLN A 44 20.14 -10.12 -16.58
N GLY A 45 20.77 -8.95 -16.59
CA GLY A 45 21.97 -8.68 -17.39
C GLY A 45 21.73 -8.44 -18.89
N ALA A 46 20.49 -8.54 -19.38
CA ALA A 46 20.19 -8.21 -20.78
C ALA A 46 20.38 -6.72 -21.06
N SER A 47 21.08 -6.39 -22.15
CA SER A 47 21.26 -4.98 -22.54
C SER A 47 19.94 -4.34 -22.97
N GLN A 48 19.74 -3.07 -22.63
CA GLN A 48 18.54 -2.32 -23.04
C GLN A 48 18.33 -2.35 -24.57
N ALA A 49 19.40 -2.35 -25.36
CA ALA A 49 19.34 -2.43 -26.80
C ALA A 49 18.73 -3.77 -27.26
N SER A 50 19.15 -4.89 -26.65
CA SER A 50 18.62 -6.23 -26.96
C SER A 50 17.15 -6.37 -26.54
N VAL A 51 16.77 -5.85 -25.37
CA VAL A 51 15.39 -5.85 -24.88
C VAL A 51 14.47 -5.04 -25.81
N ARG A 52 14.87 -3.80 -26.16
CA ARG A 52 14.11 -2.97 -27.10
C ARG A 52 14.00 -3.60 -28.50
N ALA A 53 15.04 -4.29 -28.96
CA ALA A 53 15.02 -5.00 -30.23
C ALA A 53 14.05 -6.21 -30.18
N ALA A 54 14.05 -6.96 -29.09
CA ALA A 54 13.12 -8.08 -28.86
C ALA A 54 11.66 -7.60 -28.85
N VAL A 55 11.36 -6.53 -28.11
CA VAL A 55 10.02 -5.92 -28.06
C VAL A 55 9.57 -5.46 -29.46
N ARG A 56 10.42 -4.75 -30.20
CA ARG A 56 10.09 -4.32 -31.57
C ARG A 56 9.88 -5.51 -32.50
N LYS A 57 10.71 -6.54 -32.44
CA LYS A 57 10.58 -7.77 -33.25
C LYS A 57 9.26 -8.48 -32.96
N ALA A 58 8.78 -8.44 -31.72
CA ALA A 58 7.48 -8.96 -31.31
C ALA A 58 6.29 -8.07 -31.74
N GLY A 59 6.52 -6.90 -32.33
CA GLY A 59 5.48 -5.96 -32.74
C GLY A 59 5.01 -5.05 -31.61
N GLY A 60 5.84 -4.82 -30.61
CA GLY A 60 5.59 -3.92 -29.48
C GLY A 60 6.27 -2.56 -29.63
N ARG A 61 5.66 -1.53 -29.05
CA ARG A 61 6.23 -0.19 -28.87
C ARG A 61 6.39 0.08 -27.38
N VAL A 62 7.61 0.33 -26.93
CA VAL A 62 7.90 0.69 -25.53
C VAL A 62 7.29 2.07 -25.25
N LEU A 63 6.49 2.16 -24.18
CA LEU A 63 5.91 3.39 -23.66
C LEU A 63 6.76 3.94 -22.52
N ARG A 64 7.13 3.10 -21.55
CA ARG A 64 7.88 3.43 -20.35
C ARG A 64 8.92 2.35 -20.08
N ILE A 65 10.00 2.69 -19.42
CA ILE A 65 11.02 1.73 -19.01
C ILE A 65 11.62 2.13 -17.67
N ASN A 66 11.63 1.19 -16.73
CA ASN A 66 12.47 1.25 -15.55
C ASN A 66 13.75 0.47 -15.83
N THR A 67 14.85 1.18 -16.00
CA THR A 67 16.13 0.57 -16.37
C THR A 67 16.85 -0.09 -15.21
N ARG A 68 16.46 0.24 -13.97
CA ARG A 68 17.06 -0.31 -12.74
C ARG A 68 16.74 -1.79 -12.57
N ILE A 69 15.50 -2.13 -12.86
CA ILE A 69 14.99 -3.50 -12.71
C ILE A 69 14.66 -4.18 -14.05
N GLY A 70 14.83 -3.47 -15.17
CA GLY A 70 14.53 -4.00 -16.49
C GLY A 70 13.04 -4.21 -16.78
N LEU A 71 12.17 -3.36 -16.20
CA LEU A 71 10.73 -3.41 -16.38
C LEU A 71 10.28 -2.40 -17.45
N LEU A 72 9.39 -2.83 -18.36
CA LEU A 72 8.90 -2.00 -19.46
C LEU A 72 7.39 -2.06 -19.55
N THR A 73 6.75 -0.91 -19.80
CA THR A 73 5.38 -0.86 -20.33
C THR A 73 5.43 -0.79 -21.84
N VAL A 74 4.69 -1.66 -22.50
CA VAL A 74 4.71 -1.86 -23.95
C VAL A 74 3.30 -1.84 -24.51
N LEU A 75 3.08 -1.12 -25.62
CA LEU A 75 1.86 -1.17 -26.41
C LEU A 75 2.04 -2.09 -27.61
N SER A 76 1.12 -3.03 -27.82
CA SER A 76 1.14 -3.88 -29.02
C SER A 76 -0.27 -4.15 -29.57
N LYS A 77 -0.37 -4.22 -30.90
CA LYS A 77 -1.55 -4.70 -31.63
C LYS A 77 -1.40 -6.15 -32.10
N ASN A 78 -0.22 -6.76 -31.84
CA ASN A 78 0.04 -8.14 -32.22
C ASN A 78 -0.65 -9.10 -31.24
N PRO A 79 -1.61 -9.93 -31.67
CA PRO A 79 -2.28 -10.90 -30.78
C PRO A 79 -1.33 -11.98 -30.25
N ASN A 80 -0.19 -12.18 -30.91
CA ASN A 80 0.84 -13.14 -30.50
C ASN A 80 2.02 -12.45 -29.77
N PHE A 81 1.85 -11.22 -29.29
CA PHE A 81 2.93 -10.43 -28.69
C PHE A 81 3.63 -11.19 -27.56
N VAL A 82 2.88 -11.71 -26.60
CA VAL A 82 3.43 -12.47 -25.46
C VAL A 82 4.32 -13.59 -25.95
N ARG A 83 3.76 -14.53 -26.73
CA ARG A 83 4.50 -15.69 -27.26
C ARG A 83 5.76 -15.31 -28.05
N THR A 84 5.69 -14.22 -28.84
CA THR A 84 6.81 -13.78 -29.68
C THR A 84 7.90 -13.10 -28.85
N ALA A 85 7.54 -12.35 -27.83
CA ALA A 85 8.47 -11.66 -26.94
C ALA A 85 9.19 -12.66 -26.02
N THR A 86 8.47 -13.57 -25.37
CA THR A 86 9.05 -14.58 -24.47
C THR A 86 9.90 -15.62 -25.20
N ALA A 87 9.73 -15.80 -26.50
CA ALA A 87 10.62 -16.64 -27.32
C ALA A 87 12.05 -16.06 -27.48
N THR A 88 12.33 -14.87 -26.94
CA THR A 88 13.65 -14.22 -27.04
C THR A 88 14.39 -14.34 -25.71
N LYS A 89 15.71 -14.60 -25.77
CA LYS A 89 16.58 -14.70 -24.57
C LYS A 89 16.72 -13.38 -23.78
N ALA A 90 16.23 -12.26 -24.32
CA ALA A 90 16.34 -10.97 -23.67
C ALA A 90 15.13 -10.64 -22.77
N ILE A 91 14.05 -11.41 -22.88
CA ILE A 91 12.80 -11.23 -22.14
C ILE A 91 12.59 -12.40 -21.19
N ARG A 92 12.42 -12.11 -19.92
CA ARG A 92 12.13 -13.08 -18.85
C ARG A 92 10.66 -13.48 -18.87
N SER A 93 9.79 -12.48 -18.81
CA SER A 93 8.33 -12.67 -18.74
C SER A 93 7.57 -11.50 -19.34
N VAL A 94 6.32 -11.75 -19.69
CA VAL A 94 5.39 -10.75 -20.26
C VAL A 94 4.00 -10.98 -19.69
N GLY A 95 3.49 -10.02 -18.94
CA GLY A 95 2.11 -9.98 -18.45
C GLY A 95 1.29 -8.91 -19.16
N ARG A 96 -0.01 -8.94 -19.00
CA ARG A 96 -0.86 -7.82 -19.38
C ARG A 96 -0.64 -6.66 -18.42
N ASN A 97 -0.61 -5.42 -18.93
CA ASN A 97 -0.66 -4.25 -18.07
C ASN A 97 -2.11 -4.08 -17.61
N ARG A 98 -2.42 -4.67 -16.47
CA ARG A 98 -3.68 -4.49 -15.75
C ARG A 98 -3.41 -3.58 -14.55
N PRO A 99 -4.40 -2.88 -14.01
CA PRO A 99 -4.23 -2.22 -12.73
C PRO A 99 -3.80 -3.23 -11.68
N PHE A 100 -2.83 -2.84 -10.85
CA PHE A 100 -2.36 -3.61 -9.72
C PHE A 100 -2.61 -2.81 -8.46
N GLY A 101 -3.26 -3.40 -7.50
CA GLY A 101 -3.42 -2.85 -6.17
C GLY A 101 -4.55 -1.84 -6.02
N ARG A 102 -5.11 -1.88 -4.84
CA ARG A 102 -5.91 -0.81 -4.24
C ARG A 102 -5.25 -0.45 -2.92
N SER A 103 -5.37 0.81 -2.51
CA SER A 103 -5.18 1.09 -1.11
C SER A 103 -6.20 0.26 -0.32
N PHE A 104 -5.80 -0.23 0.85
CA PHE A 104 -6.74 -0.95 1.72
C PHE A 104 -7.99 -0.10 2.05
N SER A 105 -7.91 1.23 1.96
CA SER A 105 -9.04 2.14 2.15
C SER A 105 -10.03 2.13 0.99
N ALA A 106 -9.57 2.01 -0.27
CA ALA A 106 -10.47 1.91 -1.42
C ALA A 106 -11.31 0.62 -1.38
N ARG A 107 -10.76 -0.44 -0.77
CA ARG A 107 -11.48 -1.67 -0.45
C ARG A 107 -12.39 -1.49 0.76
N HIS A 108 -11.97 -0.69 1.77
CA HIS A 108 -12.83 -0.31 2.90
C HIS A 108 -14.03 0.55 2.48
N LYS A 109 -14.00 1.28 1.37
CA LYS A 109 -15.23 1.88 0.80
C LYS A 109 -16.26 0.83 0.34
N ARG A 110 -15.83 -0.38 -0.02
CA ARG A 110 -16.73 -1.55 -0.15
C ARG A 110 -16.98 -2.27 1.17
N LEU A 111 -16.05 -2.13 2.11
CA LEU A 111 -15.98 -2.80 3.40
C LEU A 111 -15.53 -1.80 4.47
N ASP A 112 -16.04 -0.57 4.46
CA ASP A 112 -16.01 0.22 5.68
C ASP A 112 -16.91 -0.50 6.68
N LEU A 113 -16.29 -1.51 7.31
CA LEU A 113 -16.98 -2.40 8.23
C LEU A 113 -17.51 -1.62 9.42
N ALA A 114 -16.87 -0.51 9.78
CA ALA A 114 -17.38 0.39 10.80
C ALA A 114 -18.58 1.19 10.27
N GLN A 115 -18.56 1.70 9.04
CA GLN A 115 -19.73 2.35 8.41
C GLN A 115 -20.82 1.34 8.07
N LEU A 116 -20.46 0.14 7.60
CA LEU A 116 -21.42 -0.94 7.36
C LEU A 116 -22.03 -1.42 8.68
N ASP A 117 -21.26 -1.54 9.73
CA ASP A 117 -21.73 -1.89 11.06
C ASP A 117 -22.68 -0.83 11.65
N ARG A 118 -22.41 0.46 11.38
CA ARG A 118 -23.31 1.56 11.74
C ARG A 118 -24.58 1.56 10.85
N ALA A 119 -24.44 1.32 9.55
CA ALA A 119 -25.55 1.31 8.60
C ALA A 119 -26.47 0.09 8.76
N LEU A 120 -25.94 -1.06 9.17
CA LEU A 120 -26.73 -2.28 9.42
C LEU A 120 -27.48 -2.25 10.75
N GLY A 121 -27.39 -1.12 11.52
CA GLY A 121 -28.30 -0.83 12.62
C GLY A 121 -28.41 -1.96 13.65
N SER A 122 -27.28 -2.55 14.08
CA SER A 122 -27.28 -3.34 15.29
C SER A 122 -27.65 -2.42 16.45
N SER A 123 -28.77 -2.67 17.06
CA SER A 123 -29.38 -1.88 18.14
C SER A 123 -28.33 -1.36 19.11
N PRO A 124 -28.39 -0.07 19.51
CA PRO A 124 -27.50 0.45 20.52
C PRO A 124 -27.65 -0.35 21.80
N ALA A 125 -26.52 -0.67 22.43
CA ALA A 125 -26.56 -1.18 23.78
C ALA A 125 -27.36 -0.21 24.65
N PRO A 126 -28.30 -0.67 25.50
CA PRO A 126 -29.12 0.24 26.30
C PRO A 126 -28.22 0.97 27.30
N GLY A 127 -27.99 2.26 27.06
CA GLY A 127 -27.38 3.13 28.07
C GLY A 127 -26.37 4.17 27.68
N ALA A 128 -26.03 4.34 26.38
CA ALA A 128 -25.18 5.49 26.01
C ALA A 128 -26.05 6.74 25.87
N ALA A 129 -26.21 7.47 26.95
CA ALA A 129 -26.68 8.86 26.89
C ALA A 129 -25.57 9.69 26.24
N ALA A 130 -25.94 10.43 25.18
CA ALA A 130 -25.09 11.43 24.58
C ALA A 130 -24.60 12.41 25.68
N GLY A 131 -23.37 12.24 26.10
CA GLY A 131 -22.68 13.21 26.95
C GLY A 131 -22.32 14.38 26.05
N ALA A 132 -23.06 15.47 26.17
CA ALA A 132 -22.66 16.74 25.62
C ALA A 132 -21.22 17.04 26.05
N ALA A 133 -20.38 17.42 25.08
CA ALA A 133 -19.07 17.98 25.36
C ALA A 133 -19.25 19.25 26.18
N GLY A 134 -19.18 19.07 27.48
CA GLY A 134 -19.10 20.17 28.44
C GLY A 134 -17.68 20.65 28.45
N GLY A 135 -17.46 21.89 28.02
CA GLY A 135 -16.19 22.56 28.17
C GLY A 135 -15.73 22.49 29.63
N HIS A 136 -14.61 21.84 29.84
CA HIS A 136 -13.88 22.02 31.08
C HIS A 136 -13.07 23.31 30.98
N GLU A 137 -13.61 24.40 31.51
CA GLU A 137 -12.80 25.49 32.04
C GLU A 137 -12.01 24.96 33.24
N GLY A 138 -10.89 24.37 32.98
CA GLY A 138 -9.88 24.05 34.01
C GLY A 138 -9.00 25.27 34.20
N ASP A 139 -8.98 25.78 35.40
CA ASP A 139 -8.11 26.81 35.97
C ASP A 139 -6.65 26.58 35.49
N ARG A 140 -6.16 27.42 34.59
CA ARG A 140 -4.76 27.42 34.14
C ARG A 140 -3.95 28.15 35.20
N SER A 141 -3.28 27.42 36.07
CA SER A 141 -2.14 27.94 36.78
C SER A 141 -0.99 28.11 35.75
N ASP A 142 -0.59 29.36 35.52
CA ASP A 142 0.61 29.75 34.79
C ASP A 142 1.85 29.16 35.46
N ASP A 143 2.24 27.94 35.11
CA ASP A 143 3.59 27.45 35.31
C ASP A 143 4.23 27.34 33.92
N GLN A 144 5.26 28.17 33.75
CA GLN A 144 6.12 28.20 32.57
C GLN A 144 6.86 26.88 32.43
N ASP A 145 6.29 25.94 31.64
CA ASP A 145 6.99 24.77 31.09
C ASP A 145 7.15 24.96 29.57
N GLU A 146 8.06 25.86 29.22
CA GLU A 146 8.49 26.02 27.82
C GLU A 146 9.30 24.78 27.42
N GLY A 147 8.63 23.69 26.93
CA GLY A 147 9.36 22.59 26.31
C GLY A 147 8.69 21.23 26.20
N ARG A 148 7.52 21.02 26.81
CA ARG A 148 6.75 19.78 26.65
C ARG A 148 5.47 20.03 25.86
N GLY A 149 5.61 20.21 24.54
CA GLY A 149 4.47 20.35 23.66
C GLY A 149 3.67 19.04 23.57
N SER A 150 2.62 18.90 24.36
CA SER A 150 1.58 17.92 24.06
C SER A 150 0.64 18.53 23.02
N GLU A 151 0.50 17.84 21.89
CA GLU A 151 -0.47 18.23 20.86
C GLU A 151 -1.90 18.13 21.40
N PRO A 152 -2.88 18.95 20.93
CA PRO A 152 -4.25 18.96 21.44
C PRO A 152 -4.92 17.58 21.43
N PHE A 153 -4.64 16.74 20.43
CA PHE A 153 -5.20 15.39 20.30
C PHE A 153 -4.31 14.27 20.85
N ALA A 154 -3.16 14.58 21.46
CA ALA A 154 -2.31 13.56 22.08
C ALA A 154 -3.07 12.62 23.05
N PRO A 155 -4.06 13.09 23.86
CA PRO A 155 -4.84 12.20 24.70
C PRO A 155 -5.74 11.20 23.96
N LEU A 156 -5.99 11.43 22.66
CA LEU A 156 -6.79 10.55 21.79
C LEU A 156 -5.92 9.53 21.04
N GLN A 157 -4.60 9.69 21.06
CA GLN A 157 -3.62 8.83 20.39
C GLN A 157 -3.18 7.70 21.33
N TRP A 158 -4.08 6.74 21.60
CA TRP A 158 -3.76 5.56 22.40
C TRP A 158 -2.63 4.72 21.78
N ASP A 159 -2.54 4.75 20.48
CA ASP A 159 -1.55 4.11 19.61
C ASP A 159 -0.14 4.59 19.94
N MET A 160 0.06 5.90 20.04
CA MET A 160 1.36 6.49 20.38
C MET A 160 1.78 6.11 21.81
N GLY A 161 0.82 6.10 22.76
CA GLY A 161 1.06 5.63 24.13
C GLY A 161 1.47 4.16 24.18
N MET A 162 0.86 3.30 23.36
CA MET A 162 1.15 1.86 23.34
C MET A 162 2.56 1.55 22.85
N ILE A 163 3.09 2.32 21.91
CA ILE A 163 4.43 2.12 21.35
C ILE A 163 5.49 3.03 21.98
N ASN A 164 5.16 3.72 23.08
CA ASN A 164 6.04 4.67 23.74
C ASN A 164 6.56 5.82 22.87
N ALA A 165 5.78 6.25 21.87
CA ALA A 165 6.05 7.43 21.04
C ALA A 165 5.40 8.67 21.68
N THR A 166 5.87 9.06 22.86
CA THR A 166 5.27 10.09 23.72
C THR A 166 6.33 11.05 24.25
N PRO A 167 5.92 12.21 24.84
CA PRO A 167 6.86 13.17 25.42
C PRO A 167 7.74 12.60 26.52
N ASP A 168 7.24 11.65 27.32
CA ASP A 168 7.96 10.92 28.36
C ASP A 168 8.52 9.57 27.86
N GLY A 169 8.40 9.30 26.57
CA GLY A 169 8.92 8.15 25.86
C GLY A 169 9.99 8.54 24.84
N SER A 170 9.85 8.04 23.60
CA SER A 170 10.88 8.27 22.56
C SER A 170 11.11 9.74 22.21
N TYR A 171 10.13 10.63 22.41
CA TYR A 171 10.35 12.04 22.08
C TYR A 171 11.32 12.76 23.03
N ASP A 172 11.58 12.25 24.22
CA ASP A 172 12.62 12.81 25.09
C ASP A 172 14.02 12.48 24.54
N GLU A 173 14.19 11.30 23.96
CA GLU A 173 15.45 10.81 23.42
C GLU A 173 15.64 11.21 21.94
N GLN A 174 14.68 10.87 21.06
CA GLN A 174 14.77 11.06 19.61
C GLN A 174 13.39 11.37 19.01
N LYS A 175 13.26 12.49 18.31
CA LYS A 175 12.04 12.92 17.59
C LYS A 175 12.13 12.74 16.06
N GLY A 176 13.21 12.13 15.58
CA GLY A 176 13.59 12.10 14.17
C GLY A 176 14.56 13.23 13.80
N ASP A 177 15.17 13.11 12.62
CA ASP A 177 16.08 14.07 12.02
C ASP A 177 15.58 14.43 10.61
N SER A 178 15.48 15.71 10.28
CA SER A 178 15.02 16.19 8.98
C SER A 178 15.88 15.73 7.78
N ARG A 179 17.04 15.14 8.03
CA ARG A 179 17.90 14.52 7.02
C ARG A 179 17.48 13.08 6.71
N VAL A 180 16.65 12.48 7.55
CA VAL A 180 16.06 11.15 7.31
C VAL A 180 14.78 11.33 6.50
N LEU A 181 14.74 10.67 5.36
CA LEU A 181 13.66 10.78 4.38
C LEU A 181 12.74 9.56 4.47
N VAL A 182 11.43 9.81 4.64
CA VAL A 182 10.43 8.74 4.65
C VAL A 182 9.49 8.89 3.45
N GLY A 183 9.52 7.92 2.56
CA GLY A 183 8.67 7.85 1.37
C GLY A 183 7.34 7.16 1.67
N VAL A 184 6.25 7.75 1.21
CA VAL A 184 4.90 7.18 1.28
C VAL A 184 4.48 6.81 -0.14
N ILE A 185 4.50 5.51 -0.46
CA ILE A 185 3.96 4.99 -1.75
C ILE A 185 2.49 4.70 -1.53
N ASP A 186 1.62 5.62 -1.98
CA ASP A 186 0.18 5.58 -1.65
C ASP A 186 -0.68 6.39 -2.65
N SER A 187 -1.88 6.78 -2.21
CA SER A 187 -2.87 7.59 -2.96
C SER A 187 -2.40 9.02 -3.25
N GLY A 188 -1.45 9.50 -2.47
CA GLY A 188 -0.97 10.88 -2.43
C GLY A 188 -0.80 11.34 -0.99
N VAL A 189 -0.22 12.51 -0.80
CA VAL A 189 -0.09 13.17 0.50
C VAL A 189 -0.45 14.65 0.32
N ASP A 190 -1.41 15.14 1.12
CA ASP A 190 -1.70 16.57 1.19
C ASP A 190 -0.57 17.31 1.93
N GLY A 191 0.42 17.74 1.15
CA GLY A 191 1.56 18.49 1.65
C GLY A 191 1.22 19.91 2.12
N ASN A 192 -0.05 20.32 2.03
CA ASN A 192 -0.55 21.60 2.55
C ASN A 192 -1.26 21.43 3.88
N HIS A 193 -1.56 20.18 4.30
CA HIS A 193 -2.13 19.94 5.62
C HIS A 193 -1.23 20.55 6.72
N PRO A 194 -1.78 21.33 7.67
CA PRO A 194 -0.96 22.09 8.64
C PRO A 194 0.04 21.26 9.45
N ASP A 195 -0.29 20.00 9.78
CA ASP A 195 0.61 19.10 10.51
C ASP A 195 1.60 18.36 9.60
N ILE A 196 1.37 18.34 8.30
CA ILE A 196 2.25 17.70 7.31
C ILE A 196 3.25 18.71 6.73
N ALA A 197 2.79 19.91 6.42
CA ALA A 197 3.53 20.94 5.70
C ALA A 197 4.92 21.26 6.28
N PRO A 198 5.12 21.29 7.62
CA PRO A 198 6.44 21.57 8.20
C PRO A 198 7.49 20.52 7.86
N ASN A 199 7.10 19.28 7.64
CA ASN A 199 7.96 18.14 7.40
C ASN A 199 7.94 17.64 5.95
N PHE A 200 7.20 18.30 5.06
CA PHE A 200 6.96 17.83 3.70
C PHE A 200 8.00 18.33 2.69
N SER A 201 8.58 17.43 1.91
CA SER A 201 9.51 17.76 0.82
C SER A 201 8.83 17.78 -0.55
N ARG A 202 8.44 18.96 -1.05
CA ARG A 202 7.96 19.12 -2.42
C ARG A 202 9.03 18.82 -3.47
N GLU A 203 10.30 19.08 -3.17
CA GLU A 203 11.40 18.85 -4.09
C GLU A 203 11.57 17.37 -4.44
N LEU A 204 11.45 16.48 -3.45
CA LEU A 204 11.63 15.05 -3.61
C LEU A 204 10.31 14.32 -3.95
N SER A 205 9.18 14.93 -3.64
CA SER A 205 7.87 14.31 -3.92
C SER A 205 7.61 14.17 -5.41
N ARG A 206 6.96 13.05 -5.80
CA ARG A 206 6.67 12.71 -7.20
C ARG A 206 5.31 12.05 -7.33
N ASN A 207 4.65 12.35 -8.43
CA ASN A 207 3.50 11.61 -8.93
C ASN A 207 3.95 10.65 -10.05
N PHE A 208 3.81 9.34 -9.84
CA PHE A 208 4.19 8.28 -10.80
C PHE A 208 3.03 7.82 -11.67
N THR A 209 1.82 8.28 -11.39
CA THR A 209 0.62 7.87 -12.11
C THR A 209 0.61 8.38 -13.56
N VAL A 210 -0.18 7.77 -14.39
CA VAL A 210 -0.36 8.14 -15.80
C VAL A 210 -1.80 7.89 -16.21
N ASP A 211 -2.38 8.78 -17.00
CA ASP A 211 -3.71 8.55 -17.56
C ASP A 211 -3.73 7.32 -18.46
N ILE A 212 -4.61 6.39 -18.19
CA ILE A 212 -4.85 5.22 -19.02
C ILE A 212 -6.27 5.30 -19.57
N PRO A 213 -6.44 5.69 -20.85
CA PRO A 213 -7.77 5.80 -21.46
C PRO A 213 -8.58 4.50 -21.36
N GLY A 214 -9.79 4.61 -20.84
CA GLY A 214 -10.68 3.48 -20.61
C GLY A 214 -10.47 2.75 -19.29
N LEU A 215 -9.58 3.25 -18.42
CA LEU A 215 -9.35 2.77 -17.06
C LEU A 215 -9.53 3.89 -16.03
N ASP A 216 -9.01 5.07 -16.32
CA ASP A 216 -9.14 6.26 -15.48
C ASP A 216 -10.30 7.15 -15.97
N ASP A 217 -11.45 6.55 -16.23
CA ASP A 217 -12.63 7.24 -16.80
C ASP A 217 -13.35 8.18 -15.80
N GLY A 218 -12.86 8.30 -14.57
CA GLY A 218 -13.47 9.11 -13.51
C GLY A 218 -13.39 10.63 -13.70
N CYS A 219 -12.61 11.10 -14.66
CA CYS A 219 -12.31 12.52 -14.83
C CYS A 219 -13.25 13.29 -15.76
N GLY A 220 -14.41 12.75 -16.08
CA GLY A 220 -15.38 13.42 -16.94
C GLY A 220 -14.97 13.53 -18.41
N ALA A 221 -15.93 13.77 -19.29
CA ALA A 221 -15.83 13.70 -20.76
C ALA A 221 -15.00 14.82 -21.43
N THR A 222 -13.97 15.34 -20.80
CA THR A 222 -13.07 16.34 -21.39
C THR A 222 -11.69 15.73 -21.65
N PRO A 223 -10.99 16.10 -22.72
CA PRO A 223 -9.67 15.55 -23.07
C PRO A 223 -8.53 16.10 -22.19
N ALA A 224 -8.82 16.67 -21.03
CA ALA A 224 -7.80 17.07 -20.08
C ALA A 224 -7.26 15.82 -19.37
N PRO A 225 -5.95 15.69 -19.15
CA PRO A 225 -5.40 14.60 -18.36
C PRO A 225 -5.99 14.64 -16.95
N CYS A 226 -6.43 13.50 -16.44
CA CYS A 226 -6.92 13.36 -15.07
C CYS A 226 -5.79 13.52 -14.06
N VAL A 227 -4.64 13.02 -14.44
CA VAL A 227 -3.44 13.07 -13.63
C VAL A 227 -2.62 14.29 -14.03
N ASP A 228 -2.40 15.19 -13.09
CA ASP A 228 -1.36 16.21 -13.20
C ASP A 228 -0.04 15.66 -12.65
N PRO A 229 0.94 15.33 -13.50
CA PRO A 229 2.25 14.88 -13.01
C PRO A 229 2.99 15.93 -12.17
N ALA A 230 2.57 17.18 -12.25
CA ALA A 230 3.12 18.26 -11.43
C ALA A 230 2.45 18.35 -10.04
N ASP A 231 1.31 17.67 -9.85
CA ASP A 231 0.67 17.55 -8.54
C ASP A 231 1.46 16.58 -7.66
N VAL A 232 2.34 17.12 -6.85
CA VAL A 232 3.24 16.37 -5.95
C VAL A 232 2.87 16.52 -4.48
N ASP A 233 1.89 17.35 -4.15
CA ASP A 233 1.48 17.70 -2.79
C ASP A 233 -0.05 17.59 -2.56
N GLY A 234 -0.75 16.83 -3.40
CA GLY A 234 -2.18 16.58 -3.29
C GLY A 234 -2.52 15.14 -2.95
N ASP A 235 -3.62 14.97 -2.24
CA ASP A 235 -4.31 13.71 -2.00
C ASP A 235 -5.81 13.98 -2.11
N ALA A 236 -6.31 13.99 -3.34
CA ALA A 236 -7.70 14.33 -3.64
C ALA A 236 -8.61 13.10 -3.77
N LEU A 237 -8.07 11.88 -3.57
CA LEU A 237 -8.82 10.65 -3.83
C LEU A 237 -9.60 10.17 -2.61
N ASP A 238 -8.90 9.79 -1.56
CA ASP A 238 -9.53 9.18 -0.39
C ASP A 238 -8.90 9.60 0.95
N GLY A 239 -7.80 10.34 0.92
CA GLY A 239 -7.09 10.82 2.11
C GLY A 239 -6.23 9.74 2.78
N HIS A 240 -6.09 8.55 2.18
CA HIS A 240 -5.40 7.43 2.80
C HIS A 240 -3.91 7.69 2.98
N GLY A 241 -3.21 8.14 1.94
CA GLY A 241 -1.79 8.43 2.02
C GLY A 241 -1.46 9.61 2.95
N THR A 242 -2.37 10.59 3.07
CA THR A 242 -2.24 11.68 4.06
C THR A 242 -2.37 11.16 5.48
N HIS A 243 -3.30 10.25 5.74
CA HIS A 243 -3.47 9.60 7.04
C HIS A 243 -2.21 8.78 7.42
N VAL A 244 -1.69 8.01 6.48
CA VAL A 244 -0.44 7.25 6.62
C VAL A 244 0.73 8.20 6.94
N ALA A 245 0.88 9.29 6.19
CA ALA A 245 1.95 10.27 6.38
C ALA A 245 1.88 10.95 7.75
N GLY A 246 0.67 11.28 8.23
CA GLY A 246 0.47 11.86 9.57
C GLY A 246 0.90 10.93 10.68
N THR A 247 0.54 9.66 10.59
CA THR A 247 0.98 8.64 11.56
C THR A 247 2.51 8.51 11.61
N ILE A 248 3.19 8.61 10.47
CA ILE A 248 4.66 8.59 10.42
C ILE A 248 5.24 9.85 11.05
N GLY A 249 4.83 11.04 10.60
CA GLY A 249 5.60 12.24 10.85
C GLY A 249 4.82 13.55 10.86
N ALA A 250 3.58 13.59 11.36
CA ALA A 250 2.92 14.84 11.69
C ALA A 250 3.77 15.63 12.68
N ALA A 251 3.90 16.95 12.43
CA ALA A 251 4.82 17.80 13.17
C ALA A 251 4.30 18.15 14.56
N ILE A 252 5.16 18.25 15.55
CA ILE A 252 4.84 18.84 16.84
C ILE A 252 4.82 20.37 16.66
N ASN A 253 3.62 20.96 16.61
CA ASN A 253 3.45 22.38 16.32
C ASN A 253 2.33 23.07 17.14
N GLY A 254 1.71 22.33 18.08
CA GLY A 254 0.62 22.78 18.94
C GLY A 254 -0.72 22.81 18.22
N LEU A 255 -0.89 22.01 17.17
CA LEU A 255 -2.13 21.79 16.44
C LEU A 255 -2.35 20.29 16.28
N GLY A 256 -3.57 19.82 16.53
CA GLY A 256 -3.99 18.46 16.28
C GLY A 256 -3.16 17.37 16.95
N MET A 257 -2.29 16.70 16.21
CA MET A 257 -1.60 15.48 16.65
C MET A 257 -0.12 15.44 16.22
N ALA A 258 0.67 14.56 16.83
CA ALA A 258 2.04 14.27 16.38
C ALA A 258 2.15 12.86 15.80
N GLY A 259 3.04 12.68 14.80
CA GLY A 259 3.43 11.37 14.29
C GLY A 259 4.54 10.73 15.12
N VAL A 260 4.84 9.44 14.85
CA VAL A 260 5.89 8.67 15.54
C VAL A 260 7.25 9.36 15.47
N ALA A 261 7.59 9.92 14.33
CA ALA A 261 8.87 10.62 14.05
C ALA A 261 8.63 12.07 13.57
N PRO A 262 8.21 12.97 14.48
CA PRO A 262 7.65 14.29 14.12
C PRO A 262 8.69 15.30 13.56
N LYS A 263 9.93 14.88 13.33
CA LYS A 263 10.99 15.74 12.74
C LYS A 263 11.65 15.14 11.49
N VAL A 264 11.18 14.01 10.98
CA VAL A 264 11.69 13.45 9.72
C VAL A 264 11.11 14.20 8.53
N THR A 265 11.70 14.02 7.35
CA THR A 265 11.16 14.58 6.11
C THR A 265 10.27 13.59 5.39
N LEU A 266 9.01 13.96 5.18
CA LEU A 266 8.02 13.18 4.45
C LEU A 266 8.14 13.43 2.93
N VAL A 267 8.09 12.37 2.15
CA VAL A 267 8.16 12.41 0.69
C VAL A 267 6.97 11.66 0.10
N ASN A 268 6.12 12.36 -0.63
CA ASN A 268 5.03 11.74 -1.37
C ASN A 268 5.54 11.00 -2.60
N LEU A 269 5.26 9.72 -2.70
CA LEU A 269 5.55 8.86 -3.84
C LEU A 269 4.24 8.32 -4.42
N ARG A 270 3.37 9.22 -4.90
CA ARG A 270 2.04 8.85 -5.36
C ARG A 270 2.10 7.82 -6.48
N ALA A 271 1.51 6.65 -6.25
CA ALA A 271 1.46 5.53 -7.21
C ALA A 271 0.05 5.06 -7.53
N MET A 272 -0.95 5.39 -6.71
CA MET A 272 -2.36 5.07 -6.95
C MET A 272 -2.95 5.99 -8.02
N GLN A 273 -3.54 5.39 -9.05
CA GLN A 273 -4.27 6.08 -10.11
C GLN A 273 -5.58 6.70 -9.60
N ASP A 274 -6.13 7.69 -10.29
CA ASP A 274 -7.42 8.33 -9.95
C ASP A 274 -8.58 7.31 -9.95
N SER A 275 -8.46 6.23 -10.69
CA SER A 275 -9.37 5.08 -10.65
C SER A 275 -9.30 4.25 -9.36
N GLY A 276 -8.39 4.56 -8.44
CA GLY A 276 -8.18 3.84 -7.18
C GLY A 276 -7.33 2.57 -7.31
N PHE A 277 -6.65 2.37 -8.46
CA PHE A 277 -5.82 1.19 -8.71
C PHE A 277 -4.33 1.53 -8.70
N PHE A 278 -3.53 0.58 -8.25
CA PHE A 278 -2.08 0.62 -8.40
C PHE A 278 -1.65 -0.19 -9.63
N PHE A 279 -0.78 0.38 -10.46
CA PHE A 279 -0.14 -0.35 -11.55
C PHE A 279 1.26 -0.80 -11.14
N LEU A 280 1.64 -2.01 -11.51
CA LEU A 280 2.96 -2.56 -11.21
C LEU A 280 4.10 -1.60 -11.60
N GLN A 281 4.01 -1.00 -12.79
CA GLN A 281 5.06 -0.09 -13.27
C GLN A 281 5.19 1.16 -12.39
N THR A 282 4.07 1.76 -11.96
CA THR A 282 4.08 3.00 -11.16
C THR A 282 4.62 2.76 -9.75
N THR A 283 4.20 1.67 -9.11
CA THR A 283 4.67 1.28 -7.78
C THR A 283 6.16 0.95 -7.77
N LEU A 284 6.63 0.16 -8.74
CA LEU A 284 8.04 -0.20 -8.82
C LEU A 284 8.93 0.96 -9.31
N ASP A 285 8.39 1.89 -10.11
CA ASP A 285 9.09 3.14 -10.42
C ASP A 285 9.24 4.03 -9.17
N ALA A 286 8.21 4.09 -8.31
CA ALA A 286 8.27 4.81 -7.03
C ALA A 286 9.31 4.18 -6.09
N MET A 287 9.33 2.86 -5.96
CA MET A 287 10.30 2.14 -5.13
C MET A 287 11.75 2.35 -5.61
N THR A 288 12.00 2.25 -6.92
CA THR A 288 13.34 2.48 -7.46
C THR A 288 13.74 3.96 -7.43
N TYR A 289 12.78 4.88 -7.52
CA TYR A 289 13.02 6.30 -7.30
C TYR A 289 13.46 6.60 -5.87
N ALA A 290 12.82 5.96 -4.87
CA ALA A 290 13.21 6.08 -3.48
C ALA A 290 14.70 5.72 -3.30
N ALA A 291 15.12 4.60 -3.87
CA ALA A 291 16.51 4.15 -3.87
C ALA A 291 17.48 5.16 -4.53
N ASP A 292 17.11 5.66 -5.72
CA ASP A 292 17.95 6.60 -6.48
C ASP A 292 18.10 7.98 -5.80
N ASN A 293 17.13 8.37 -4.95
CA ASN A 293 17.10 9.69 -4.31
C ASN A 293 17.43 9.66 -2.82
N GLY A 294 17.88 8.51 -2.30
CA GLY A 294 18.38 8.40 -0.93
C GLY A 294 17.27 8.51 0.12
N ILE A 295 16.08 8.04 -0.19
CA ILE A 295 15.02 7.84 0.80
C ILE A 295 15.44 6.67 1.68
N ASP A 296 15.29 6.80 2.99
CA ASP A 296 15.82 5.87 3.98
C ASP A 296 14.78 4.81 4.38
N VAL A 297 13.51 5.21 4.47
CA VAL A 297 12.39 4.33 4.80
C VAL A 297 11.27 4.53 3.80
N VAL A 298 10.62 3.45 3.38
CA VAL A 298 9.43 3.50 2.51
C VAL A 298 8.30 2.73 3.17
N ASN A 299 7.14 3.38 3.33
CA ASN A 299 5.91 2.74 3.73
C ASN A 299 5.04 2.37 2.52
N MET A 300 4.50 1.14 2.52
CA MET A 300 3.68 0.57 1.48
C MET A 300 2.38 0.03 2.10
N SER A 301 1.34 0.88 2.12
CA SER A 301 0.04 0.52 2.69
C SER A 301 -0.95 0.07 1.61
N TYR A 302 -0.54 -0.87 0.76
CA TYR A 302 -1.34 -1.42 -0.33
C TYR A 302 -0.96 -2.88 -0.59
N PHE A 303 -1.81 -3.59 -1.32
CA PHE A 303 -1.47 -4.88 -1.93
C PHE A 303 -1.52 -4.77 -3.46
N THR A 304 -0.89 -5.71 -4.15
CA THR A 304 -0.72 -5.65 -5.60
C THR A 304 -1.78 -6.48 -6.31
N ASP A 305 -2.77 -5.82 -6.92
CA ASP A 305 -3.80 -6.46 -7.74
C ASP A 305 -3.30 -6.76 -9.18
N PRO A 306 -4.02 -7.53 -9.95
CA PRO A 306 -5.38 -8.06 -9.72
C PRO A 306 -5.43 -9.37 -8.92
N TRP A 307 -4.33 -9.77 -8.35
CA TRP A 307 -4.21 -11.03 -7.61
C TRP A 307 -3.89 -10.74 -6.15
N LEU A 308 -4.86 -10.93 -5.26
CA LEU A 308 -4.60 -10.83 -3.82
C LEU A 308 -3.51 -11.82 -3.42
N TYR A 309 -3.60 -13.04 -3.92
CA TYR A 309 -2.56 -14.04 -3.78
C TYR A 309 -1.97 -14.38 -5.15
N ASN A 310 -0.70 -14.09 -5.32
CA ASN A 310 0.05 -14.36 -6.54
C ASN A 310 0.62 -15.78 -6.52
N CYS A 311 0.11 -16.64 -7.39
CA CYS A 311 0.47 -18.05 -7.48
C CYS A 311 1.22 -18.33 -8.79
N ARG A 312 2.43 -18.87 -8.72
CA ARG A 312 3.23 -19.19 -9.93
C ARG A 312 2.66 -20.35 -10.75
N ALA A 313 1.88 -21.24 -10.14
CA ALA A 313 1.46 -22.49 -10.77
C ALA A 313 0.09 -23.00 -10.31
N ASN A 314 -0.84 -22.10 -9.92
CA ASN A 314 -2.18 -22.52 -9.52
C ASN A 314 -2.93 -23.14 -10.71
N PRO A 315 -3.44 -24.39 -10.61
CA PRO A 315 -4.11 -25.07 -11.72
C PRO A 315 -5.44 -24.44 -12.13
N ALA A 316 -6.05 -23.61 -11.28
CA ALA A 316 -7.27 -22.86 -11.62
C ALA A 316 -6.99 -21.68 -12.56
N ASP A 317 -5.72 -21.28 -12.71
CA ASP A 317 -5.30 -20.17 -13.53
C ASP A 317 -4.80 -20.65 -14.90
N SER A 318 -5.11 -19.87 -15.94
CA SER A 318 -4.57 -20.13 -17.27
C SER A 318 -3.04 -19.93 -17.29
N PRO A 319 -2.31 -20.55 -18.21
CA PRO A 319 -0.85 -20.32 -18.32
C PRO A 319 -0.46 -18.85 -18.44
N ALA A 320 -1.31 -18.02 -19.07
CA ALA A 320 -1.05 -16.59 -19.20
C ALA A 320 -1.23 -15.83 -17.87
N GLU A 321 -2.15 -16.27 -17.02
CA GLU A 321 -2.37 -15.73 -15.69
C GLU A 321 -1.27 -16.16 -14.72
N GLN A 322 -0.81 -17.41 -14.81
CA GLN A 322 0.34 -17.89 -14.04
C GLN A 322 1.61 -17.10 -14.39
N GLU A 323 1.84 -16.82 -15.68
CA GLU A 323 2.99 -16.01 -16.14
C GLU A 323 2.87 -14.55 -15.68
N GLU A 324 1.65 -13.97 -15.65
CA GLU A 324 1.38 -12.64 -15.11
C GLU A 324 1.70 -12.55 -13.61
N GLN A 325 1.23 -13.50 -12.82
CA GLN A 325 1.50 -13.57 -11.38
C GLN A 325 2.99 -13.78 -11.09
N ALA A 326 3.64 -14.67 -11.83
CA ALA A 326 5.09 -14.87 -11.72
C ALA A 326 5.89 -13.59 -12.06
N LEU A 327 5.43 -12.81 -13.06
CA LEU A 327 6.03 -11.53 -13.40
C LEU A 327 5.88 -10.51 -12.26
N ILE A 328 4.70 -10.44 -11.62
CA ILE A 328 4.44 -9.55 -10.49
C ILE A 328 5.43 -9.86 -9.36
N ILE A 329 5.51 -11.12 -8.96
CA ILE A 329 6.44 -11.59 -7.91
C ILE A 329 7.89 -11.24 -8.27
N ASP A 330 8.36 -11.63 -9.47
CA ASP A 330 9.76 -11.44 -9.89
C ASP A 330 10.13 -9.95 -10.01
N ALA A 331 9.23 -9.11 -10.49
CA ALA A 331 9.48 -7.69 -10.66
C ALA A 331 9.48 -6.95 -9.32
N THR A 332 8.57 -7.29 -8.41
CA THR A 332 8.50 -6.71 -7.06
C THR A 332 9.74 -7.09 -6.27
N GLN A 333 10.15 -8.36 -6.30
CA GLN A 333 11.39 -8.79 -5.64
C GLN A 333 12.62 -8.04 -6.15
N ARG A 334 12.76 -7.86 -7.47
CA ARG A 334 13.88 -7.07 -8.02
C ARG A 334 13.89 -5.61 -7.58
N ALA A 335 12.72 -5.02 -7.42
CA ALA A 335 12.62 -3.65 -6.95
C ALA A 335 12.96 -3.55 -5.46
N ALA A 336 12.50 -4.50 -4.65
CA ALA A 336 12.86 -4.61 -3.24
C ALA A 336 14.37 -4.81 -3.04
N ASP A 337 14.96 -5.78 -3.77
CA ASP A 337 16.40 -6.03 -3.75
C ASP A 337 17.21 -4.77 -4.13
N TYR A 338 16.74 -4.07 -5.19
CA TYR A 338 17.37 -2.81 -5.62
C TYR A 338 17.28 -1.73 -4.56
N ALA A 339 16.11 -1.53 -3.96
CA ALA A 339 15.89 -0.51 -2.93
C ALA A 339 16.73 -0.81 -1.68
N ARG A 340 16.72 -2.03 -1.18
CA ARG A 340 17.51 -2.45 -0.01
C ARG A 340 19.01 -2.32 -0.26
N ALA A 341 19.51 -2.71 -1.43
CA ALA A 341 20.93 -2.54 -1.79
C ALA A 341 21.35 -1.06 -1.84
N HIS A 342 20.41 -0.13 -1.86
CA HIS A 342 20.65 1.31 -1.81
C HIS A 342 20.35 1.93 -0.44
N GLY A 343 20.10 1.11 0.59
CA GLY A 343 19.89 1.55 1.96
C GLY A 343 18.45 1.94 2.29
N VAL A 344 17.46 1.45 1.56
CA VAL A 344 16.03 1.71 1.82
C VAL A 344 15.44 0.60 2.68
N THR A 345 14.95 0.94 3.85
CA THR A 345 14.12 0.05 4.68
C THR A 345 12.70 0.03 4.13
N LEU A 346 12.17 -1.16 3.82
CA LEU A 346 10.84 -1.33 3.23
C LEU A 346 9.88 -1.89 4.28
N VAL A 347 8.75 -1.20 4.50
CA VAL A 347 7.71 -1.60 5.47
C VAL A 347 6.38 -1.72 4.72
N SER A 348 5.64 -2.80 4.95
CA SER A 348 4.36 -3.04 4.31
C SER A 348 3.27 -3.47 5.30
N ALA A 349 2.05 -3.05 5.00
CA ALA A 349 0.84 -3.57 5.65
C ALA A 349 0.60 -5.03 5.23
N LEU A 350 0.19 -5.89 6.19
CA LEU A 350 0.04 -7.34 5.96
C LEU A 350 -1.31 -7.72 5.32
N GLY A 351 -2.29 -6.81 5.28
CA GLY A 351 -3.60 -7.06 4.66
C GLY A 351 -4.74 -7.21 5.67
N ASN A 352 -5.99 -7.10 5.17
CA ASN A 352 -7.19 -6.93 5.99
C ASN A 352 -8.28 -7.98 5.70
N ASP A 353 -7.91 -9.20 5.39
CA ASP A 353 -8.82 -10.27 4.97
C ASP A 353 -9.00 -11.36 6.02
N ALA A 354 -8.50 -11.12 7.24
CA ALA A 354 -8.54 -12.08 8.37
C ALA A 354 -7.92 -13.45 8.02
N THR A 355 -6.98 -13.48 7.08
CA THR A 355 -6.40 -14.71 6.54
C THR A 355 -5.13 -15.11 7.29
N ASP A 356 -5.02 -16.42 7.59
CA ASP A 356 -3.75 -17.05 7.94
C ASP A 356 -2.93 -17.21 6.65
N LEU A 357 -1.95 -16.32 6.45
CA LEU A 357 -1.11 -16.33 5.25
C LEU A 357 -0.15 -17.53 5.22
N GLY A 358 0.16 -18.10 6.38
CA GLY A 358 0.92 -19.35 6.47
C GLY A 358 0.13 -20.58 6.06
N ASN A 359 -1.23 -20.47 6.00
CA ASN A 359 -2.11 -21.55 5.62
C ASN A 359 -3.35 -21.06 4.85
N PRO A 360 -3.18 -20.25 3.80
CA PRO A 360 -4.30 -19.74 3.02
C PRO A 360 -4.96 -20.89 2.27
N THR A 361 -6.28 -20.88 2.15
CA THR A 361 -7.02 -21.99 1.54
C THR A 361 -7.85 -21.58 0.34
N ILE A 362 -8.40 -20.38 0.37
CA ILE A 362 -9.31 -19.87 -0.65
C ILE A 362 -8.97 -18.43 -0.96
N ASP A 363 -9.01 -18.10 -2.25
CA ASP A 363 -9.06 -16.75 -2.77
C ASP A 363 -10.33 -16.65 -3.64
N ASP A 364 -11.28 -15.87 -3.20
CA ASP A 364 -12.55 -15.63 -3.91
C ASP A 364 -12.67 -14.20 -4.44
N ILE A 365 -11.57 -13.45 -4.38
CA ILE A 365 -11.48 -12.05 -4.74
C ILE A 365 -10.78 -11.87 -6.09
N SER A 366 -9.77 -12.70 -6.36
CA SER A 366 -8.94 -12.55 -7.57
C SER A 366 -9.53 -13.25 -8.82
N PRO A 367 -9.24 -12.70 -10.02
CA PRO A 367 -8.69 -11.38 -10.24
C PRO A 367 -9.79 -10.32 -10.07
N ASP A 368 -9.54 -9.28 -9.32
CA ASP A 368 -10.54 -8.23 -9.04
C ASP A 368 -10.66 -7.19 -10.17
N PHE A 369 -9.86 -7.33 -11.19
CA PHE A 369 -9.94 -6.49 -12.39
C PHE A 369 -9.87 -7.31 -13.70
N PRO A 370 -10.68 -6.95 -14.70
CA PRO A 370 -11.83 -6.03 -14.62
C PRO A 370 -12.90 -6.57 -13.67
N GLY A 371 -13.62 -5.66 -12.98
CA GLY A 371 -14.66 -6.07 -12.02
C GLY A 371 -15.66 -7.05 -12.63
N GLY A 372 -16.05 -8.08 -11.86
CA GLY A 372 -16.91 -9.18 -12.31
C GLY A 372 -16.15 -10.34 -12.96
N THR A 373 -14.83 -10.38 -12.82
CA THR A 373 -13.99 -11.52 -13.25
C THR A 373 -13.45 -12.33 -12.06
N GLU A 374 -13.85 -11.97 -10.87
CA GLU A 374 -13.50 -12.65 -9.62
C GLU A 374 -13.98 -14.11 -9.67
N ARG A 375 -13.17 -15.00 -9.14
CA ARG A 375 -13.49 -16.43 -9.05
C ARG A 375 -12.88 -17.06 -7.82
N THR A 376 -13.54 -18.04 -7.27
CA THR A 376 -12.98 -18.84 -6.19
C THR A 376 -11.81 -19.70 -6.69
N ARG A 377 -10.66 -19.56 -6.05
CA ARG A 377 -9.46 -20.38 -6.29
C ARG A 377 -9.09 -21.09 -4.99
N THR A 378 -8.76 -22.36 -5.06
CA THR A 378 -8.05 -23.03 -3.97
C THR A 378 -6.59 -22.63 -4.05
N ILE A 379 -6.05 -22.14 -2.96
CA ILE A 379 -4.67 -21.68 -2.84
C ILE A 379 -3.97 -22.39 -1.67
N ASP A 380 -2.68 -22.24 -1.58
CA ASP A 380 -1.84 -22.72 -0.50
C ASP A 380 -0.69 -21.72 -0.24
N ASN A 381 0.17 -22.02 0.71
CA ASN A 381 1.29 -21.14 1.13
C ASN A 381 2.35 -20.89 0.03
N SER A 382 2.21 -21.45 -1.18
CA SER A 382 3.04 -21.08 -2.33
C SER A 382 2.52 -19.86 -3.09
N CYS A 383 1.32 -19.39 -2.73
CA CYS A 383 0.68 -18.20 -3.26
C CYS A 383 0.90 -17.05 -2.27
N ILE A 384 1.55 -15.99 -2.70
CA ILE A 384 1.98 -14.91 -1.81
C ILE A 384 1.24 -13.60 -2.07
N ASP A 385 1.02 -12.84 -1.01
CA ASP A 385 0.59 -11.44 -1.06
C ASP A 385 1.81 -10.54 -1.26
N VAL A 386 1.80 -9.70 -2.28
CA VAL A 386 2.88 -8.75 -2.55
C VAL A 386 2.38 -7.31 -2.48
N PRO A 387 3.15 -6.39 -1.85
CA PRO A 387 4.56 -6.51 -1.48
C PRO A 387 4.82 -7.13 -0.09
N ALA A 388 3.80 -7.42 0.73
CA ALA A 388 3.97 -7.79 2.14
C ALA A 388 4.84 -9.06 2.35
N GLU A 389 4.69 -10.07 1.51
CA GLU A 389 5.47 -11.33 1.58
C GLU A 389 6.68 -11.33 0.61
N THR A 390 7.14 -10.16 0.16
CA THR A 390 8.37 -10.04 -0.64
C THR A 390 9.59 -10.10 0.27
N ASP A 391 10.58 -10.91 -0.07
CA ASP A 391 11.80 -11.03 0.73
C ASP A 391 12.44 -9.66 1.01
N GLY A 392 12.65 -9.36 2.29
CA GLY A 392 13.25 -8.13 2.74
C GLY A 392 12.29 -6.95 2.89
N VAL A 393 11.01 -7.17 2.81
CA VAL A 393 9.98 -6.23 3.24
C VAL A 393 9.53 -6.59 4.66
N ILE A 394 9.50 -5.63 5.55
CA ILE A 394 9.01 -5.79 6.93
C ILE A 394 7.49 -5.75 6.90
N SER A 395 6.87 -6.86 7.20
CA SER A 395 5.41 -7.01 7.19
C SER A 395 4.79 -6.75 8.55
N VAL A 396 3.68 -6.00 8.59
CA VAL A 396 3.11 -5.50 9.84
C VAL A 396 1.64 -5.89 9.99
N SER A 397 1.32 -6.63 11.04
CA SER A 397 -0.06 -6.94 11.45
C SER A 397 -0.65 -5.83 12.33
N SER A 398 -1.99 -5.81 12.45
CA SER A 398 -2.74 -4.79 13.18
C SER A 398 -3.23 -5.28 14.52
N ILE A 399 -3.11 -4.41 15.55
CA ILE A 399 -3.68 -4.59 16.88
C ILE A 399 -4.57 -3.40 17.27
N GLY A 400 -5.47 -3.67 18.24
CA GLY A 400 -6.34 -2.67 18.85
C GLY A 400 -5.82 -2.13 20.17
N PRO A 401 -6.58 -1.23 20.84
CA PRO A 401 -6.19 -0.62 22.11
C PRO A 401 -6.00 -1.61 23.25
N SER A 402 -6.63 -2.78 23.21
CA SER A 402 -6.41 -3.84 24.21
C SER A 402 -5.12 -4.64 23.98
N GLY A 403 -4.38 -4.39 22.91
CA GLY A 403 -3.26 -5.20 22.45
C GLY A 403 -3.69 -6.47 21.70
N ALA A 404 -4.99 -6.72 21.53
CA ALA A 404 -5.48 -7.87 20.78
C ALA A 404 -5.31 -7.66 19.27
N LYS A 405 -5.01 -8.75 18.55
CA LYS A 405 -5.00 -8.75 17.07
C LYS A 405 -6.34 -8.27 16.55
N SER A 406 -6.35 -7.29 15.67
CA SER A 406 -7.56 -6.78 15.02
C SER A 406 -8.25 -7.90 14.22
N ASP A 407 -9.58 -7.96 14.29
CA ASP A 407 -10.36 -9.04 13.66
C ASP A 407 -10.08 -9.21 12.17
N PHE A 408 -9.85 -8.11 11.46
CA PHE A 408 -9.58 -8.08 10.02
C PHE A 408 -8.12 -8.39 9.65
N SER A 409 -7.15 -8.22 10.58
CA SER A 409 -5.73 -8.32 10.24
C SER A 409 -5.37 -9.71 9.73
N ASN A 410 -4.70 -9.78 8.57
CA ASN A 410 -3.98 -10.98 8.17
C ASN A 410 -2.90 -11.31 9.19
N TYR A 411 -2.47 -12.57 9.23
CA TYR A 411 -1.49 -13.09 10.18
C TYR A 411 -0.82 -14.35 9.62
N GLY A 412 0.22 -14.83 10.28
CA GLY A 412 0.93 -16.06 9.89
C GLY A 412 2.32 -16.09 10.51
N VAL A 413 2.81 -17.28 10.90
CA VAL A 413 4.09 -17.41 11.63
C VAL A 413 5.28 -16.98 10.77
N GLU A 414 5.24 -17.24 9.46
CA GLU A 414 6.32 -16.89 8.53
C GLU A 414 6.11 -15.51 7.88
N GLN A 415 4.89 -14.97 8.00
CA GLN A 415 4.43 -13.80 7.25
C GLN A 415 4.30 -12.54 8.09
N THR A 416 4.31 -12.65 9.42
CA THR A 416 4.24 -11.50 10.32
C THR A 416 5.60 -11.22 10.92
N ASP A 417 6.24 -10.12 10.56
CA ASP A 417 7.50 -9.70 11.16
C ASP A 417 7.30 -8.99 12.50
N LEU A 418 6.34 -8.06 12.53
CA LEU A 418 6.01 -7.21 13.67
C LEU A 418 4.51 -6.94 13.73
N SER A 419 4.03 -6.47 14.85
CA SER A 419 2.72 -5.87 14.99
C SER A 419 2.81 -4.42 15.47
N ALA A 420 1.78 -3.65 15.13
CA ALA A 420 1.65 -2.27 15.56
C ALA A 420 0.18 -1.86 15.69
N PRO A 421 -0.14 -0.76 16.38
CA PRO A 421 -1.48 -0.20 16.39
C PRO A 421 -2.01 0.08 14.98
N GLY A 422 -3.09 -0.59 14.60
CA GLY A 422 -3.80 -0.35 13.34
C GLY A 422 -5.28 -0.10 13.55
N GLY A 423 -5.71 -0.12 14.82
CA GLY A 423 -7.10 0.07 15.22
C GLY A 423 -7.92 -1.21 15.19
N PHE A 424 -8.92 -1.24 16.04
CA PHE A 424 -9.87 -2.34 16.13
C PHE A 424 -11.22 -1.81 16.63
N PHE A 425 -12.09 -1.37 15.70
CA PHE A 425 -13.39 -0.77 16.06
C PHE A 425 -14.21 -1.62 17.01
N ARG A 426 -14.13 -2.96 16.88
CA ARG A 426 -14.85 -3.93 17.71
C ARG A 426 -14.06 -4.41 18.92
N ASP A 427 -12.99 -3.73 19.29
CA ASP A 427 -12.25 -4.03 20.52
C ASP A 427 -13.08 -3.76 21.78
N ASN A 428 -12.59 -4.22 22.92
CA ASN A 428 -13.21 -4.00 24.21
C ASN A 428 -14.67 -4.52 24.32
N PHE A 429 -14.95 -5.67 23.69
CA PHE A 429 -16.28 -6.28 23.70
C PHE A 429 -16.82 -6.45 25.13
N GLY A 430 -18.10 -6.10 25.30
CA GLY A 430 -18.78 -6.17 26.61
C GLY A 430 -18.58 -4.95 27.50
N THR A 431 -17.88 -3.92 27.04
CA THR A 431 -17.70 -2.63 27.70
C THR A 431 -18.38 -1.50 26.93
N ASP A 432 -18.42 -0.29 27.48
CA ASP A 432 -18.86 0.93 26.83
C ASP A 432 -17.92 1.44 25.73
N ARG A 433 -16.73 0.85 25.64
CA ARG A 433 -15.74 1.12 24.59
C ARG A 433 -15.86 0.20 23.38
N PHE A 434 -16.87 -0.63 23.31
CA PHE A 434 -17.13 -1.48 22.13
C PHE A 434 -17.77 -0.68 20.99
N ARG A 435 -17.19 -0.75 19.79
CA ARG A 435 -17.65 -0.04 18.58
C ARG A 435 -17.64 1.48 18.72
N VAL A 436 -16.56 2.02 19.26
CA VAL A 436 -16.31 3.45 19.32
C VAL A 436 -15.16 3.84 18.37
N SER A 437 -15.23 5.06 17.83
CA SER A 437 -14.24 5.56 16.89
C SER A 437 -12.84 5.63 17.47
N GLU A 438 -12.74 5.90 18.76
CA GLU A 438 -11.51 6.00 19.52
C GLU A 438 -10.74 4.67 19.64
N ASN A 439 -11.32 3.53 19.22
CA ASN A 439 -10.61 2.27 19.07
C ASN A 439 -9.84 2.18 17.74
N MET A 440 -10.04 3.13 16.84
CA MET A 440 -9.31 3.24 15.57
C MET A 440 -8.13 4.21 15.69
N ILE A 441 -7.38 4.41 14.63
CA ILE A 441 -6.22 5.30 14.60
C ILE A 441 -6.65 6.68 14.11
N LEU A 442 -6.37 7.71 14.90
CA LEU A 442 -6.57 9.10 14.54
C LEU A 442 -5.35 9.64 13.82
N SER A 443 -5.53 10.17 12.61
CA SER A 443 -4.45 10.83 11.87
C SER A 443 -4.97 11.92 10.93
N THR A 444 -4.05 12.64 10.30
CA THR A 444 -4.31 13.77 9.40
C THR A 444 -5.20 13.38 8.22
N TYR A 445 -6.11 14.25 7.83
CA TYR A 445 -7.07 14.00 6.76
C TYR A 445 -7.29 15.24 5.90
N PRO A 446 -7.26 15.16 4.55
CA PRO A 446 -7.40 16.33 3.70
C PRO A 446 -8.79 16.97 3.81
N GLU A 447 -8.85 18.30 3.99
CA GLU A 447 -10.10 19.05 3.98
C GLU A 447 -10.90 18.83 2.69
N SER A 448 -10.20 18.83 1.55
CA SER A 448 -10.80 18.61 0.24
C SER A 448 -11.56 17.29 0.13
N VAL A 449 -11.00 16.22 0.71
CA VAL A 449 -11.62 14.88 0.72
C VAL A 449 -12.78 14.83 1.71
N ALA A 450 -12.64 15.45 2.87
CA ALA A 450 -13.72 15.56 3.85
C ALA A 450 -14.93 16.30 3.29
N LEU A 451 -14.71 17.40 2.57
CA LEU A 451 -15.75 18.16 1.85
C LEU A 451 -16.38 17.33 0.74
N ALA A 452 -15.58 16.73 -0.14
CA ALA A 452 -16.06 15.93 -1.27
C ALA A 452 -16.86 14.70 -0.83
N SER A 453 -16.51 14.12 0.34
CA SER A 453 -17.19 12.98 0.94
C SER A 453 -18.42 13.39 1.77
N GLY A 454 -18.72 14.67 1.87
CA GLY A 454 -19.88 15.18 2.63
C GLY A 454 -19.75 15.04 4.15
N LYS A 455 -18.52 14.96 4.66
CA LYS A 455 -18.22 14.82 6.09
C LYS A 455 -18.12 16.16 6.84
N LEU A 456 -18.24 17.27 6.12
CA LEU A 456 -18.23 18.60 6.68
C LEU A 456 -19.54 19.32 6.38
N ASN A 457 -19.98 20.15 7.31
CA ASN A 457 -21.04 21.13 7.12
C ASN A 457 -20.59 22.27 6.20
N ALA A 458 -21.54 23.11 5.77
CA ALA A 458 -21.25 24.27 4.91
C ALA A 458 -20.35 25.34 5.58
N ASP A 459 -20.25 25.34 6.90
CA ASP A 459 -19.39 26.21 7.69
C ASP A 459 -18.00 25.59 7.99
N GLY A 460 -17.71 24.41 7.45
CA GLY A 460 -16.45 23.70 7.63
C GLY A 460 -16.40 22.84 8.91
N THR A 461 -17.43 22.84 9.75
CA THR A 461 -17.44 21.97 10.93
C THR A 461 -17.73 20.51 10.57
N PRO A 462 -17.08 19.52 11.25
CA PRO A 462 -17.37 18.12 11.01
C PRO A 462 -18.83 17.73 11.29
N ASN A 463 -19.38 16.85 10.46
CA ASN A 463 -20.70 16.26 10.66
C ASN A 463 -20.65 14.70 10.67
N ASP A 464 -19.46 14.14 10.52
CA ASP A 464 -19.16 12.72 10.64
C ASP A 464 -18.47 12.48 11.98
N PRO A 465 -18.92 11.51 12.83
CA PRO A 465 -18.32 11.25 14.13
C PRO A 465 -16.87 10.77 14.08
N ASP A 466 -16.42 10.30 12.91
CA ASP A 466 -15.03 9.86 12.73
C ASP A 466 -14.09 10.98 12.32
N VAL A 467 -14.61 12.19 12.07
CA VAL A 467 -13.82 13.35 11.64
C VAL A 467 -13.74 14.38 12.76
N LEU A 468 -12.52 14.76 13.11
CA LEU A 468 -12.24 15.82 14.07
C LEU A 468 -11.63 17.04 13.38
N GLN A 469 -11.76 18.18 14.01
CA GLN A 469 -11.16 19.43 13.60
C GLN A 469 -10.44 20.07 14.77
N ASP A 470 -9.25 20.58 14.54
CA ASP A 470 -8.57 21.50 15.46
C ASP A 470 -8.14 22.76 14.74
N CYS A 471 -8.17 23.89 15.44
CA CYS A 471 -7.88 25.19 14.86
C CYS A 471 -6.95 26.00 15.76
N LYS A 472 -5.87 26.54 15.16
CA LYS A 472 -4.91 27.41 15.82
C LYS A 472 -4.65 28.65 14.97
N ASP A 473 -4.71 29.82 15.56
CA ASP A 473 -4.43 31.09 14.91
C ASP A 473 -5.21 31.36 13.60
N GLY A 474 -6.44 30.81 13.53
CA GLY A 474 -7.32 30.92 12.36
C GLY A 474 -7.04 29.91 11.24
N VAL A 475 -6.11 28.98 11.45
CA VAL A 475 -5.85 27.84 10.58
C VAL A 475 -6.49 26.61 11.19
N CYS A 476 -7.35 25.93 10.43
CA CYS A 476 -7.99 24.69 10.84
C CYS A 476 -7.39 23.49 10.10
N ALA A 477 -7.29 22.37 10.78
CA ALA A 477 -6.83 21.08 10.25
C ALA A 477 -7.86 19.99 10.59
N TYR A 478 -7.93 18.98 9.74
CA TYR A 478 -8.89 17.89 9.88
C TYR A 478 -8.17 16.57 10.09
N TYR A 479 -8.79 15.70 10.86
CA TYR A 479 -8.28 14.40 11.25
C TYR A 479 -9.39 13.39 11.17
N GLN A 480 -9.06 12.13 10.88
CA GLN A 480 -10.06 11.07 10.79
C GLN A 480 -9.58 9.82 11.53
N TYR A 481 -10.53 9.14 12.15
CA TYR A 481 -10.34 7.80 12.69
C TYR A 481 -10.49 6.77 11.56
N ILE A 482 -9.46 5.96 11.33
CA ILE A 482 -9.43 4.85 10.36
C ILE A 482 -8.80 3.63 11.02
N GLN A 483 -9.16 2.43 10.57
CA GLN A 483 -8.53 1.18 11.00
C GLN A 483 -8.02 0.37 9.79
N GLY A 484 -6.95 -0.36 9.97
CA GLY A 484 -6.35 -1.23 8.96
C GLY A 484 -4.90 -1.56 9.27
N THR A 485 -4.37 -2.61 8.67
CA THR A 485 -2.92 -2.85 8.66
C THR A 485 -2.17 -1.70 7.98
N SER A 486 -2.86 -0.93 7.13
CA SER A 486 -2.39 0.33 6.56
C SER A 486 -2.08 1.41 7.59
N MET A 487 -2.70 1.36 8.77
CA MET A 487 -2.43 2.28 9.90
C MET A 487 -1.39 1.67 10.85
N ALA A 488 -1.19 0.35 10.83
CA ALA A 488 -0.15 -0.32 11.60
C ALA A 488 1.25 -0.12 10.98
N SER A 489 1.39 -0.33 9.68
CA SER A 489 2.69 -0.22 8.99
C SER A 489 3.35 1.16 9.14
N PRO A 490 2.66 2.31 9.10
CA PRO A 490 3.30 3.62 9.30
C PRO A 490 3.86 3.83 10.71
N HIS A 491 3.33 3.17 11.75
CA HIS A 491 3.96 3.19 13.07
C HIS A 491 5.35 2.55 13.02
N VAL A 492 5.46 1.37 12.39
CA VAL A 492 6.76 0.70 12.20
C VAL A 492 7.70 1.53 11.31
N ALA A 493 7.18 2.14 10.24
CA ALA A 493 7.97 3.01 9.37
C ALA A 493 8.49 4.25 10.13
N GLY A 494 7.68 4.83 11.02
CA GLY A 494 8.09 5.92 11.91
C GLY A 494 9.20 5.50 12.89
N VAL A 495 9.05 4.33 13.54
CA VAL A 495 10.10 3.81 14.42
C VAL A 495 11.38 3.48 13.66
N ALA A 496 11.28 2.91 12.44
CA ALA A 496 12.44 2.71 11.56
C ALA A 496 13.16 4.03 11.27
N ALA A 497 12.41 5.10 11.02
CA ALA A 497 12.98 6.42 10.79
C ALA A 497 13.63 7.02 12.06
N LEU A 498 13.10 6.74 13.26
CA LEU A 498 13.76 7.10 14.52
C LEU A 498 15.07 6.34 14.69
N ILE A 499 15.12 5.03 14.39
CA ILE A 499 16.35 4.21 14.43
C ILE A 499 17.40 4.80 13.48
N VAL A 500 17.03 5.11 12.23
CA VAL A 500 17.96 5.75 11.27
C VAL A 500 18.41 7.12 11.77
N SER A 501 17.54 7.87 12.43
CA SER A 501 17.87 9.18 12.99
C SER A 501 18.89 9.09 14.14
N GLU A 502 18.80 8.06 14.98
CA GLU A 502 19.65 7.88 16.15
C GLU A 502 20.98 7.23 15.78
N PHE A 503 20.97 6.13 15.04
CA PHE A 503 22.15 5.30 14.78
C PHE A 503 22.73 5.45 13.39
N GLY A 504 22.04 6.12 12.48
CA GLY A 504 22.49 6.25 11.10
C GLY A 504 23.78 7.06 10.94
N SER A 505 24.57 6.67 9.98
CA SER A 505 25.82 7.36 9.62
C SER A 505 25.60 8.36 8.48
N LYS A 506 26.49 9.37 8.39
CA LYS A 506 26.42 10.37 7.31
C LYS A 506 26.69 9.73 5.95
N ARG A 507 25.74 9.84 5.04
CA ARG A 507 25.93 9.48 3.64
C ARG A 507 26.85 10.51 2.95
N HIS A 508 27.81 10.06 2.14
CA HIS A 508 28.67 10.96 1.37
C HIS A 508 27.81 11.92 0.52
N GLY A 509 27.77 13.19 0.95
CA GLY A 509 27.15 14.30 0.23
C GLY A 509 25.79 14.79 0.77
N LYS A 510 24.90 13.97 1.30
CA LYS A 510 23.58 14.39 1.85
C LYS A 510 22.93 13.27 2.68
N GLY A 511 22.30 13.65 3.80
CA GLY A 511 21.45 12.75 4.58
C GLY A 511 22.21 11.88 5.59
N ILE A 512 21.43 11.06 6.25
CA ILE A 512 21.85 10.01 7.18
C ILE A 512 21.31 8.70 6.58
N THR A 513 22.00 7.60 6.76
CA THR A 513 21.54 6.30 6.29
C THR A 513 22.03 5.19 7.21
N MET A 514 21.31 4.08 7.23
CA MET A 514 21.64 2.87 7.95
C MET A 514 21.41 1.65 7.04
N ASP A 515 22.09 0.53 7.32
CA ASP A 515 21.80 -0.72 6.61
C ASP A 515 20.36 -1.19 6.96
N PRO A 516 19.50 -1.45 5.99
CA PRO A 516 18.13 -1.93 6.26
C PRO A 516 18.07 -3.22 7.10
N ILE A 517 19.11 -4.05 7.03
CA ILE A 517 19.21 -5.27 7.85
C ILE A 517 19.38 -4.90 9.33
N ASP A 518 20.18 -3.89 9.63
CA ASP A 518 20.38 -3.43 11.01
C ASP A 518 19.14 -2.71 11.56
N VAL A 519 18.45 -1.93 10.73
CA VAL A 519 17.16 -1.30 11.11
C VAL A 519 16.14 -2.39 11.44
N GLU A 520 15.98 -3.39 10.58
CA GLU A 520 15.09 -4.53 10.79
C GLU A 520 15.43 -5.31 12.07
N ARG A 521 16.72 -5.56 12.31
CA ARG A 521 17.20 -6.24 13.51
C ARG A 521 16.83 -5.47 14.77
N ILE A 522 17.11 -4.16 14.85
CA ILE A 522 16.75 -3.34 16.00
C ILE A 522 15.25 -3.34 16.23
N LEU A 523 14.44 -3.14 15.18
CA LEU A 523 12.98 -3.21 15.29
C LEU A 523 12.50 -4.53 15.91
N LYS A 524 13.03 -5.67 15.48
CA LYS A 524 12.64 -7.01 15.96
C LYS A 524 13.16 -7.31 17.37
N ASP A 525 14.38 -6.90 17.68
CA ASP A 525 15.02 -7.19 18.97
C ASP A 525 14.40 -6.36 20.11
N THR A 526 13.99 -5.12 19.82
CA THR A 526 13.44 -4.18 20.80
C THR A 526 11.91 -4.22 20.92
N ALA A 527 11.23 -4.95 20.03
CA ALA A 527 9.77 -5.09 20.06
C ALA A 527 9.30 -5.71 21.40
N THR A 528 8.22 -5.18 21.95
CA THR A 528 7.58 -5.70 23.17
C THR A 528 7.02 -7.09 22.91
N LYS A 529 7.65 -8.12 23.49
CA LYS A 529 7.30 -9.52 23.29
C LYS A 529 5.88 -9.79 23.81
N THR A 530 5.06 -10.34 22.93
CA THR A 530 3.63 -10.56 23.19
C THR A 530 3.26 -12.01 22.89
N ALA A 531 2.80 -12.72 23.92
CA ALA A 531 2.40 -14.13 23.75
C ALA A 531 1.06 -14.27 23.04
N CYS A 532 0.84 -15.42 22.42
CA CYS A 532 -0.49 -15.81 21.93
C CYS A 532 -1.54 -15.71 23.06
N PRO A 533 -2.79 -15.34 22.75
CA PRO A 533 -3.88 -15.36 23.72
C PRO A 533 -4.12 -16.76 24.29
N SER A 534 -4.76 -16.84 25.45
CA SER A 534 -5.15 -18.13 26.04
C SER A 534 -6.67 -18.15 26.27
N PRO A 535 -7.41 -18.99 25.51
CA PRO A 535 -6.97 -19.97 24.51
C PRO A 535 -6.38 -19.34 23.24
N PRO A 536 -5.53 -20.06 22.48
CA PRO A 536 -4.86 -19.51 21.29
C PRO A 536 -5.80 -19.34 20.08
N LEU A 537 -6.96 -19.98 20.06
CA LEU A 537 -8.01 -19.76 19.07
C LEU A 537 -8.88 -18.58 19.54
N VAL A 538 -8.85 -17.50 18.78
CA VAL A 538 -9.71 -16.33 19.00
C VAL A 538 -11.01 -16.50 18.22
N ASP A 539 -12.12 -16.47 18.92
CA ASP A 539 -13.48 -16.58 18.36
C ASP A 539 -14.05 -15.17 18.14
N TYR A 540 -13.99 -14.70 16.89
CA TYR A 540 -14.57 -13.41 16.52
C TYR A 540 -16.08 -13.46 16.24
N THR A 541 -16.73 -14.64 16.32
CA THR A 541 -18.21 -14.73 16.18
C THR A 541 -18.92 -14.01 17.32
N VAL A 542 -18.30 -13.94 18.50
CA VAL A 542 -18.84 -13.25 19.69
C VAL A 542 -19.00 -11.74 19.47
N ILE A 543 -18.19 -11.16 18.57
CA ILE A 543 -18.27 -9.75 18.17
C ILE A 543 -19.00 -9.54 16.85
N GLY A 544 -19.64 -10.62 16.30
CA GLY A 544 -20.48 -10.58 15.09
C GLY A 544 -19.70 -10.72 13.78
N ARG A 545 -18.56 -11.42 13.78
CA ARG A 545 -17.84 -11.80 12.55
C ARG A 545 -18.23 -13.22 12.10
N PRO A 546 -18.02 -13.57 10.83
CA PRO A 546 -18.18 -14.96 10.37
C PRO A 546 -17.16 -15.88 11.07
N GLU A 547 -17.51 -17.17 11.22
CA GLU A 547 -16.60 -18.19 11.78
C GLU A 547 -15.28 -18.30 10.98
N SER A 548 -15.30 -17.99 9.68
CA SER A 548 -14.10 -17.95 8.84
C SER A 548 -13.07 -16.88 9.25
N TRP A 549 -13.45 -15.95 10.13
CA TRP A 549 -12.55 -14.93 10.69
C TRP A 549 -11.88 -15.38 11.98
N ASN A 550 -12.34 -16.50 12.58
CA ASN A 550 -11.68 -17.03 13.76
C ASN A 550 -10.20 -17.31 13.46
N ALA A 551 -9.33 -16.89 14.35
CA ALA A 551 -7.89 -16.90 14.12
C ALA A 551 -7.16 -17.73 15.16
N LEU A 552 -6.29 -18.63 14.71
CA LEU A 552 -5.46 -19.47 15.57
C LEU A 552 -4.05 -18.87 15.68
N CYS A 553 -3.67 -18.43 16.86
CA CYS A 553 -2.29 -18.01 17.12
C CYS A 553 -1.39 -19.22 17.31
N VAL A 554 -0.30 -19.28 16.54
CA VAL A 554 0.72 -20.35 16.62
C VAL A 554 2.08 -19.69 16.83
N GLY A 555 2.91 -20.29 17.67
CA GLY A 555 4.28 -19.82 17.95
C GLY A 555 4.62 -19.78 19.43
N THR A 556 5.63 -19.00 19.78
CA THR A 556 6.15 -18.81 21.14
C THR A 556 5.88 -17.39 21.64
N PRO A 557 6.11 -17.08 22.92
CA PRO A 557 6.03 -15.68 23.38
C PRO A 557 7.02 -14.74 22.69
N GLU A 558 8.15 -15.28 22.21
CA GLU A 558 9.20 -14.51 21.53
C GLU A 558 8.89 -14.25 20.06
N PHE A 559 8.12 -15.17 19.43
CA PHE A 559 7.76 -15.07 18.02
C PHE A 559 6.51 -15.89 17.70
N ASN A 560 5.46 -15.27 17.17
CA ASN A 560 4.21 -15.96 16.83
C ASN A 560 3.47 -15.29 15.68
N GLY A 561 2.49 -16.01 15.14
CA GLY A 561 1.77 -15.59 13.93
C GLY A 561 0.90 -14.35 14.06
N PHE A 562 0.56 -13.88 15.27
CA PHE A 562 -0.23 -12.66 15.47
C PHE A 562 0.64 -11.42 15.57
N TYR A 563 1.76 -11.54 16.28
CA TYR A 563 2.58 -10.40 16.68
C TYR A 563 3.99 -10.41 16.06
N GLY A 564 4.35 -11.46 15.32
CA GLY A 564 5.71 -11.63 14.83
C GLY A 564 6.72 -11.61 15.98
N SER A 565 7.72 -10.76 15.89
CA SER A 565 8.70 -10.51 16.96
C SER A 565 8.14 -9.73 18.16
N GLY A 566 6.92 -9.17 18.04
CA GLY A 566 6.26 -8.41 19.08
C GLY A 566 5.62 -7.12 18.58
N ILE A 567 5.10 -6.32 19.51
CA ILE A 567 4.57 -4.98 19.25
C ILE A 567 5.77 -4.02 19.17
N VAL A 568 5.84 -3.21 18.11
CA VAL A 568 6.91 -2.21 17.95
C VAL A 568 6.95 -1.25 19.15
N ASP A 569 8.16 -0.88 19.59
CA ASP A 569 8.39 0.02 20.74
C ASP A 569 9.40 1.10 20.34
N ALA A 570 8.93 2.34 20.28
CA ALA A 570 9.74 3.47 19.81
C ALA A 570 10.85 3.84 20.81
N LEU A 571 10.54 3.83 22.12
CA LEU A 571 11.52 4.16 23.16
C LEU A 571 12.61 3.08 23.24
N ALA A 572 12.21 1.81 23.28
CA ALA A 572 13.16 0.71 23.32
C ALA A 572 14.06 0.70 22.06
N ALA A 573 13.49 1.05 20.90
CA ALA A 573 14.24 1.10 19.66
C ALA A 573 15.32 2.18 19.63
N VAL A 574 15.02 3.40 20.12
CA VAL A 574 16.01 4.49 20.15
C VAL A 574 16.99 4.39 21.33
N SER A 575 16.66 3.61 22.36
CA SER A 575 17.50 3.33 23.51
C SER A 575 18.35 2.06 23.35
N ALA A 576 18.30 1.39 22.19
CA ALA A 576 19.08 0.19 21.93
C ALA A 576 20.59 0.49 22.06
N GLU A 577 21.31 -0.36 22.80
CA GLU A 577 22.78 -0.23 22.84
C GLU A 577 23.37 -0.58 21.47
N GLU A 578 24.23 0.31 20.94
CA GLU A 578 25.03 0.02 19.76
C GLU A 578 26.01 -1.15 20.03
N ASP A 579 25.60 -2.35 19.72
CA ASP A 579 26.53 -3.47 19.62
C ASP A 579 27.27 -3.46 18.24
N HIS A 580 27.76 -2.24 17.87
CA HIS A 580 28.45 -1.96 16.61
C HIS A 580 29.97 -2.10 16.77
N ARG A 581 30.44 -3.22 17.30
CA ARG A 581 31.88 -3.54 17.23
C ARG A 581 32.09 -4.95 16.70
N GLY A 582 31.91 -5.14 15.39
CA GLY A 582 32.16 -6.47 14.84
C GLY A 582 32.15 -6.62 13.33
N HIS A 583 32.44 -5.56 12.55
CA HIS A 583 32.82 -5.73 11.14
C HIS A 583 33.86 -4.71 10.67
N ASP A 584 34.80 -4.32 11.52
CA ASP A 584 36.08 -3.83 11.02
C ASP A 584 36.84 -5.03 10.48
N GLY A 585 36.81 -5.16 9.16
CA GLY A 585 37.46 -6.23 8.43
C GLY A 585 38.92 -6.40 8.82
N GLU A 586 39.27 -7.55 9.35
CA GLU A 586 40.63 -8.03 9.21
C GLU A 586 40.89 -8.29 7.73
N GLY A 587 41.53 -7.30 7.10
CA GLY A 587 42.16 -7.45 5.81
C GLY A 587 43.31 -8.44 5.88
N HIS A 588 43.23 -9.46 5.03
CA HIS A 588 44.41 -10.15 4.47
C HIS A 588 44.20 -10.37 2.98
#